data_9b4645e49e321bcf45cfa1ad0134723b
#
_entry.id   9b4645e49e321bcf45cfa1ad0134723b
#
_cell.length_a   1.000
_cell.length_b   1.000
_cell.length_c   1.000
_cell.angle_alpha   90.00
_cell.angle_beta   90.00
_cell.angle_gamma   90.00
#
_symmetry.space_group_name_H-M   'P 1'
#
loop_
_entity.id
_entity.type
_entity.pdbx_description
1 polymer ?
#
loop_
_entity_poly.entity_id
_entity_poly.type
_entity_poly.pdbx_seq_one_letter_code
_entity_poly.pdbx_strand_id
1 'polypeptide(L)'
;MKSSTRTRTLERGRELLREQAWSHAYSHLVAADRESPLEPEDLLDLATIARLIGKEETSGELLTRAHQGFLAQGERQRAARCALWLGFVALFDTGPAQAGGWFSRAGRLLETQEPCVEHGYLLLASGYRLIAERNTEAAYEGFGQAGEIGERFADRDLVALGLQGQGRALIRQGEISRGVSLLDEAMVAVTAGEVSPFIAGNIYCAVIDSCQETLDLGRAQEWTAALDQWCASQPDIVPYRSHCMLQRAEIMQLRGTWTDALKEAQSACEKLAQPTPKPTLAAAYYRVAELHRLRGEFAKAEQAYRHAGHAQPGYARLRLAQGQVDAAISAIRRMAEEVHELGNRAKVLDAYVEIALESNDAADARAAADELTKIAKKHGASLLQAMAARANGAVLLAEGDSRKALTALRQSWITWCRLEAPYEAARTRVWIAHACREQGDCDSADMELSSAREVFEQLGAVCELARLNSLPEKDPEADTVLTARETEVLRLVASGSTNRGIASKLKISEKTVARHLSNIFNKLDLNSRSAATAYAYEHDLV
;
A
#
# COMPACT_ATOMS: atom_id res chain seq x y z
N MET A 1 23.63 -54.08 2.64
CA MET A 1 22.36 -53.61 1.99
C MET A 1 21.84 -52.29 2.55
N LYS A 2 21.65 -52.09 3.88
CA LYS A 2 21.12 -50.80 4.44
C LYS A 2 21.99 -49.57 4.12
N SER A 3 23.33 -49.67 4.19
CA SER A 3 24.26 -48.57 3.88
C SER A 3 24.15 -48.09 2.42
N SER A 4 23.99 -49.02 1.47
CA SER A 4 23.85 -48.71 0.04
C SER A 4 22.53 -47.99 -0.29
N THR A 5 21.44 -48.29 0.44
CA THR A 5 20.13 -47.67 0.25
C THR A 5 20.15 -46.23 0.75
N ARG A 6 20.72 -45.97 1.93
CA ARG A 6 20.91 -44.64 2.50
C ARG A 6 21.74 -43.72 1.58
N THR A 7 22.89 -44.18 1.12
CA THR A 7 23.74 -43.39 0.20
C THR A 7 22.97 -42.98 -1.04
N ARG A 8 22.20 -43.91 -1.63
CA ARG A 8 21.34 -43.63 -2.79
C ARG A 8 20.24 -42.61 -2.46
N THR A 9 19.59 -42.68 -1.28
CA THR A 9 18.53 -41.74 -0.85
C THR A 9 19.10 -40.34 -0.65
N LEU A 10 20.28 -40.22 -0.02
CA LEU A 10 20.96 -38.96 0.19
C LEU A 10 21.43 -38.33 -1.13
N GLU A 11 22.06 -39.10 -2.01
CA GLU A 11 22.48 -38.62 -3.33
C GLU A 11 21.28 -38.14 -4.14
N ARG A 12 20.16 -38.88 -4.14
CA ARG A 12 18.96 -38.45 -4.81
C ARG A 12 18.38 -37.17 -4.21
N GLY A 13 18.43 -36.99 -2.89
CA GLY A 13 18.02 -35.73 -2.23
C GLY A 13 18.86 -34.54 -2.70
N ARG A 14 20.17 -34.71 -2.81
CA ARG A 14 21.12 -33.69 -3.30
C ARG A 14 20.93 -33.37 -4.80
N GLU A 15 20.58 -34.37 -5.63
CA GLU A 15 20.22 -34.15 -7.03
C GLU A 15 18.93 -33.29 -7.16
N LEU A 16 17.90 -33.69 -6.44
CA LEU A 16 16.61 -32.98 -6.42
C LEU A 16 16.74 -31.53 -5.90
N LEU A 17 17.66 -31.30 -4.96
CA LEU A 17 18.02 -29.95 -4.50
C LEU A 17 18.59 -29.12 -5.66
N ARG A 18 19.52 -29.67 -6.45
CA ARG A 18 20.09 -28.98 -7.61
C ARG A 18 19.05 -28.74 -8.72
N GLU A 19 18.06 -29.64 -8.84
CA GLU A 19 16.91 -29.51 -9.74
C GLU A 19 15.84 -28.54 -9.22
N GLN A 20 16.00 -27.97 -8.01
CA GLN A 20 15.03 -27.12 -7.29
C GLN A 20 13.66 -27.79 -7.04
N ALA A 21 13.63 -29.13 -7.01
CA ALA A 21 12.45 -29.93 -6.67
C ALA A 21 12.32 -30.04 -5.12
N TRP A 22 11.98 -28.89 -4.48
CA TRP A 22 12.11 -28.67 -3.04
C TRP A 22 11.39 -29.72 -2.18
N SER A 23 10.12 -29.99 -2.45
CA SER A 23 9.31 -30.93 -1.66
C SER A 23 9.83 -32.37 -1.78
N HIS A 24 10.31 -32.75 -2.96
CA HIS A 24 10.91 -34.08 -3.16
C HIS A 24 12.29 -34.16 -2.51
N ALA A 25 13.13 -33.14 -2.67
CA ALA A 25 14.43 -33.05 -1.99
C ALA A 25 14.28 -33.18 -0.48
N TYR A 26 13.32 -32.42 0.11
CA TYR A 26 12.98 -32.50 1.54
C TYR A 26 12.67 -33.92 1.98
N SER A 27 11.77 -34.61 1.25
CA SER A 27 11.34 -35.94 1.61
C SER A 27 12.48 -36.95 1.61
N HIS A 28 13.40 -36.87 0.63
CA HIS A 28 14.56 -37.75 0.53
C HIS A 28 15.61 -37.46 1.62
N LEU A 29 15.92 -36.18 1.88
CA LEU A 29 16.90 -35.79 2.91
C LEU A 29 16.42 -36.14 4.33
N VAL A 30 15.13 -35.93 4.62
CA VAL A 30 14.50 -36.32 5.91
C VAL A 30 14.54 -37.85 6.08
N ALA A 31 14.29 -38.63 5.02
CA ALA A 31 14.39 -40.07 5.08
C ALA A 31 15.81 -40.53 5.38
N ALA A 32 16.82 -39.91 4.75
CA ALA A 32 18.21 -40.18 5.02
C ALA A 32 18.62 -39.80 6.46
N ASP A 33 18.14 -38.67 6.99
CA ASP A 33 18.42 -38.21 8.37
C ASP A 33 17.82 -39.15 9.43
N ARG A 34 16.65 -39.73 9.15
CA ARG A 34 16.02 -40.74 10.03
C ARG A 34 16.78 -42.05 10.10
N GLU A 35 17.46 -42.46 9.02
CA GLU A 35 18.26 -43.66 9.00
C GLU A 35 19.59 -43.47 9.76
N SER A 36 20.21 -42.30 9.63
CA SER A 36 21.41 -41.89 10.39
C SER A 36 21.56 -40.36 10.28
N PRO A 37 22.01 -39.66 11.36
CA PRO A 37 22.18 -38.22 11.35
C PRO A 37 22.96 -37.74 10.12
N LEU A 38 22.44 -36.69 9.48
CA LEU A 38 23.09 -36.03 8.35
C LEU A 38 24.34 -35.26 8.81
N GLU A 39 25.28 -35.09 7.89
CA GLU A 39 26.40 -34.16 8.09
C GLU A 39 25.88 -32.69 8.18
N PRO A 40 26.61 -31.80 8.87
CA PRO A 40 26.16 -30.42 9.08
C PRO A 40 25.84 -29.66 7.78
N GLU A 41 26.51 -29.97 6.69
CA GLU A 41 26.30 -29.39 5.37
C GLU A 41 24.91 -29.76 4.80
N ASP A 42 24.59 -31.08 4.82
CA ASP A 42 23.28 -31.57 4.39
C ASP A 42 22.13 -31.07 5.30
N LEU A 43 22.42 -30.86 6.60
CA LEU A 43 21.46 -30.24 7.52
C LEU A 43 21.20 -28.79 7.18
N LEU A 44 22.20 -28.01 6.75
CA LEU A 44 22.05 -26.63 6.32
C LEU A 44 21.21 -26.54 5.04
N ASP A 45 21.48 -27.42 4.07
CA ASP A 45 20.69 -27.54 2.86
C ASP A 45 19.23 -27.91 3.17
N LEU A 46 19.02 -28.90 4.01
CA LEU A 46 17.70 -29.35 4.46
C LEU A 46 16.93 -28.23 5.21
N ALA A 47 17.63 -27.43 6.00
CA ALA A 47 17.05 -26.29 6.70
C ALA A 47 16.57 -25.21 5.72
N THR A 48 17.36 -24.94 4.67
CA THR A 48 17.00 -24.01 3.60
C THR A 48 15.76 -24.48 2.84
N ILE A 49 15.75 -25.77 2.46
CA ILE A 49 14.57 -26.39 1.79
C ILE A 49 13.35 -26.33 2.70
N ALA A 50 13.49 -26.71 3.98
CA ALA A 50 12.39 -26.68 4.94
C ALA A 50 11.74 -25.28 5.02
N ARG A 51 12.56 -24.23 5.01
CA ARG A 51 12.08 -22.85 5.01
C ARG A 51 11.35 -22.50 3.71
N LEU A 52 11.88 -22.87 2.55
CA LEU A 52 11.25 -22.63 1.25
C LEU A 52 9.86 -23.28 1.14
N ILE A 53 9.68 -24.47 1.72
CA ILE A 53 8.39 -25.18 1.73
C ILE A 53 7.51 -24.83 2.95
N GLY A 54 7.84 -23.78 3.71
CA GLY A 54 7.02 -23.25 4.81
C GLY A 54 7.10 -24.04 6.13
N LYS A 55 8.15 -24.86 6.34
CA LYS A 55 8.41 -25.61 7.60
C LYS A 55 9.40 -24.85 8.47
N GLU A 56 9.01 -23.67 8.95
CA GLU A 56 9.89 -22.71 9.64
C GLU A 56 10.48 -23.26 10.94
N GLU A 57 9.66 -23.89 11.79
CA GLU A 57 10.11 -24.48 13.05
C GLU A 57 11.14 -25.57 12.82
N THR A 58 10.88 -26.49 11.88
CA THR A 58 11.82 -27.53 11.47
C THR A 58 13.13 -26.93 10.92
N SER A 59 13.05 -25.85 10.15
CA SER A 59 14.22 -25.12 9.65
C SER A 59 15.10 -24.61 10.78
N GLY A 60 14.51 -24.01 11.82
CA GLY A 60 15.23 -23.54 13.01
C GLY A 60 15.93 -24.66 13.78
N GLU A 61 15.26 -25.81 13.96
CA GLU A 61 15.85 -26.99 14.58
C GLU A 61 17.04 -27.55 13.79
N LEU A 62 16.89 -27.66 12.46
CA LEU A 62 17.94 -28.12 11.56
C LEU A 62 19.15 -27.19 11.54
N LEU A 63 18.93 -25.87 11.49
CA LEU A 63 19.99 -24.85 11.60
C LEU A 63 20.75 -24.96 12.92
N THR A 64 20.03 -25.22 14.02
CA THR A 64 20.65 -25.41 15.34
C THR A 64 21.53 -26.66 15.37
N ARG A 65 21.07 -27.76 14.80
CA ARG A 65 21.87 -29.01 14.66
C ARG A 65 23.08 -28.80 13.77
N ALA A 66 22.91 -28.12 12.62
CA ALA A 66 24.02 -27.79 11.72
C ALA A 66 25.08 -26.92 12.42
N HIS A 67 24.64 -25.88 13.14
CA HIS A 67 25.51 -25.01 13.95
C HIS A 67 26.38 -25.83 14.95
N GLN A 68 25.73 -26.72 15.71
CA GLN A 68 26.44 -27.57 16.68
C GLN A 68 27.41 -28.53 16.01
N GLY A 69 27.03 -29.12 14.88
CA GLY A 69 27.88 -30.01 14.10
C GLY A 69 29.12 -29.30 13.55
N PHE A 70 28.98 -28.13 12.97
CA PHE A 70 30.12 -27.33 12.49
C PHE A 70 31.05 -26.90 13.64
N LEU A 71 30.49 -26.55 14.81
CA LEU A 71 31.33 -26.27 15.99
C LEU A 71 32.14 -27.49 16.43
N ALA A 72 31.54 -28.68 16.44
CA ALA A 72 32.23 -29.92 16.80
C ALA A 72 33.35 -30.28 15.81
N GLN A 73 33.20 -29.89 14.53
CA GLN A 73 34.21 -30.06 13.48
C GLN A 73 35.28 -28.95 13.46
N GLY A 74 35.13 -27.88 14.28
CA GLY A 74 36.03 -26.73 14.28
C GLY A 74 35.77 -25.72 13.15
N GLU A 75 34.73 -25.91 12.36
CA GLU A 75 34.34 -25.10 11.20
C GLU A 75 33.62 -23.81 11.65
N ARG A 76 34.38 -22.89 12.28
CA ARG A 76 33.81 -21.67 12.91
C ARG A 76 33.07 -20.77 11.96
N GLN A 77 33.57 -20.59 10.74
CA GLN A 77 32.94 -19.76 9.72
C GLN A 77 31.54 -20.29 9.34
N ARG A 78 31.42 -21.60 9.06
CA ARG A 78 30.16 -22.25 8.74
C ARG A 78 29.19 -22.25 9.93
N ALA A 79 29.71 -22.42 11.15
CA ALA A 79 28.91 -22.27 12.36
C ALA A 79 28.39 -20.85 12.52
N ALA A 80 29.18 -19.81 12.18
CA ALA A 80 28.75 -18.42 12.18
C ALA A 80 27.64 -18.20 11.16
N ARG A 81 27.72 -18.78 9.96
CA ARG A 81 26.65 -18.73 8.95
C ARG A 81 25.31 -19.26 9.48
N CYS A 82 25.34 -20.44 10.13
CA CYS A 82 24.12 -20.97 10.76
C CYS A 82 23.57 -20.04 11.85
N ALA A 83 24.44 -19.45 12.68
CA ALA A 83 24.05 -18.51 13.71
C ALA A 83 23.43 -17.21 13.12
N LEU A 84 23.97 -16.70 12.01
CA LEU A 84 23.40 -15.56 11.27
C LEU A 84 21.99 -15.87 10.78
N TRP A 85 21.79 -17.04 10.15
CA TRP A 85 20.46 -17.45 9.69
C TRP A 85 19.48 -17.65 10.83
N LEU A 86 19.90 -18.23 11.96
CA LEU A 86 19.06 -18.31 13.17
C LEU A 86 18.73 -16.92 13.71
N GLY A 87 19.64 -15.97 13.64
CA GLY A 87 19.42 -14.58 13.99
C GLY A 87 18.40 -13.90 13.08
N PHE A 88 18.48 -14.06 11.76
CA PHE A 88 17.50 -13.52 10.83
C PHE A 88 16.13 -14.18 11.00
N VAL A 89 16.05 -15.49 11.21
CA VAL A 89 14.79 -16.17 11.54
C VAL A 89 14.18 -15.58 12.80
N ALA A 90 14.96 -15.45 13.87
CA ALA A 90 14.50 -14.90 15.13
C ALA A 90 14.04 -13.45 15.02
N LEU A 91 14.68 -12.65 14.16
CA LEU A 91 14.32 -11.24 13.95
C LEU A 91 12.88 -11.07 13.44
N PHE A 92 12.43 -11.99 12.59
CA PHE A 92 11.09 -11.93 12.00
C PHE A 92 10.03 -12.75 12.75
N ASP A 93 10.43 -13.83 13.44
CA ASP A 93 9.49 -14.80 14.02
C ASP A 93 9.38 -14.71 15.55
N THR A 94 10.50 -14.53 16.28
CA THR A 94 10.51 -14.66 17.76
C THR A 94 10.87 -13.38 18.51
N GLY A 95 11.53 -12.46 17.86
CA GLY A 95 11.80 -11.13 18.39
C GLY A 95 13.28 -10.74 18.54
N PRO A 96 13.53 -9.43 18.77
CA PRO A 96 14.87 -8.83 18.65
C PRO A 96 15.88 -9.34 19.68
N ALA A 97 15.45 -9.79 20.86
CA ALA A 97 16.36 -10.26 21.91
C ALA A 97 17.05 -11.58 21.51
N GLN A 98 16.30 -12.54 20.97
CA GLN A 98 16.88 -13.80 20.49
C GLN A 98 17.75 -13.57 19.25
N ALA A 99 17.29 -12.72 18.33
CA ALA A 99 18.07 -12.33 17.15
C ALA A 99 19.42 -11.74 17.55
N GLY A 100 19.43 -10.77 18.48
CA GLY A 100 20.65 -10.16 19.02
C GLY A 100 21.62 -11.18 19.65
N GLY A 101 21.08 -12.17 20.36
CA GLY A 101 21.89 -13.27 20.93
C GLY A 101 22.61 -14.09 19.85
N TRP A 102 21.91 -14.46 18.77
CA TRP A 102 22.49 -15.20 17.66
C TRP A 102 23.50 -14.38 16.87
N PHE A 103 23.21 -13.10 16.58
CA PHE A 103 24.17 -12.20 15.90
C PHE A 103 25.44 -11.97 16.73
N SER A 104 25.32 -11.79 18.05
CA SER A 104 26.47 -11.68 18.94
C SER A 104 27.30 -12.97 18.96
N ARG A 105 26.65 -14.14 18.90
CA ARG A 105 27.33 -15.42 18.79
C ARG A 105 28.09 -15.56 17.47
N ALA A 106 27.46 -15.18 16.36
CA ALA A 106 28.10 -15.16 15.05
C ALA A 106 29.34 -14.25 15.05
N GLY A 107 29.23 -13.03 15.60
CA GLY A 107 30.33 -12.09 15.72
C GLY A 107 31.54 -12.68 16.47
N ARG A 108 31.30 -13.28 17.64
CA ARG A 108 32.41 -13.94 18.40
C ARG A 108 33.06 -15.08 17.63
N LEU A 109 32.33 -15.81 16.79
CA LEU A 109 32.91 -16.87 15.97
C LEU A 109 33.80 -16.33 14.86
N LEU A 110 33.50 -15.11 14.38
CA LEU A 110 34.20 -14.45 13.28
C LEU A 110 35.40 -13.58 13.75
N GLU A 111 35.47 -13.19 15.03
CA GLU A 111 36.54 -12.33 15.58
C GLU A 111 37.98 -12.77 15.22
N THR A 112 38.20 -14.08 15.13
CA THR A 112 39.51 -14.68 14.86
C THR A 112 39.62 -15.24 13.44
N GLN A 113 38.64 -15.01 12.59
CA GLN A 113 38.62 -15.50 11.21
C GLN A 113 39.17 -14.44 10.25
N GLU A 114 39.83 -14.91 9.19
CA GLU A 114 40.14 -14.06 8.04
C GLU A 114 38.87 -13.45 7.45
N PRO A 115 38.95 -12.28 6.81
CA PRO A 115 37.81 -11.66 6.15
C PRO A 115 37.09 -12.68 5.23
N CYS A 116 35.79 -12.84 5.46
CA CYS A 116 34.92 -13.77 4.74
C CYS A 116 33.54 -13.18 4.51
N VAL A 117 32.72 -13.84 3.71
CA VAL A 117 31.39 -13.38 3.33
C VAL A 117 30.44 -13.21 4.53
N GLU A 118 30.62 -14.01 5.59
CA GLU A 118 29.81 -13.95 6.81
C GLU A 118 29.96 -12.62 7.56
N HIS A 119 31.09 -11.92 7.43
CA HIS A 119 31.21 -10.55 7.95
C HIS A 119 30.25 -9.59 7.28
N GLY A 120 29.99 -9.75 5.97
CA GLY A 120 29.00 -8.97 5.26
C GLY A 120 27.57 -9.24 5.73
N TYR A 121 27.20 -10.50 5.96
CA TYR A 121 25.92 -10.84 6.56
C TYR A 121 25.75 -10.32 8.00
N LEU A 122 26.84 -10.22 8.77
CA LEU A 122 26.80 -9.59 10.09
C LEU A 122 26.56 -8.06 9.99
N LEU A 123 27.14 -7.41 8.98
CA LEU A 123 26.86 -6.00 8.69
C LEU A 123 25.41 -5.78 8.27
N LEU A 124 24.82 -6.68 7.46
CA LEU A 124 23.39 -6.64 7.15
C LEU A 124 22.54 -6.67 8.42
N ALA A 125 22.82 -7.60 9.34
CA ALA A 125 22.11 -7.70 10.61
C ALA A 125 22.21 -6.40 11.43
N SER A 126 23.39 -5.77 11.47
CA SER A 126 23.61 -4.47 12.09
C SER A 126 22.84 -3.35 11.39
N GLY A 127 22.79 -3.36 10.05
CA GLY A 127 22.03 -2.40 9.25
C GLY A 127 20.53 -2.43 9.57
N TYR A 128 19.93 -3.63 9.66
CA TYR A 128 18.51 -3.77 10.03
C TYR A 128 18.22 -3.26 11.45
N ARG A 129 19.14 -3.50 12.40
CA ARG A 129 19.03 -2.94 13.75
C ARG A 129 19.10 -1.41 13.74
N LEU A 130 20.04 -0.83 13.00
CA LEU A 130 20.19 0.62 12.86
C LEU A 130 18.95 1.27 12.21
N ILE A 131 18.32 0.61 11.23
CA ILE A 131 17.04 1.05 10.66
C ILE A 131 15.95 1.10 11.74
N ALA A 132 15.87 0.09 12.62
CA ALA A 132 14.90 0.06 13.72
C ALA A 132 15.17 1.16 14.76
N GLU A 133 16.44 1.48 15.01
CA GLU A 133 16.90 2.57 15.88
C GLU A 133 16.81 3.96 15.23
N ARG A 134 16.30 4.06 13.98
CA ARG A 134 16.20 5.28 13.18
C ARG A 134 17.55 5.94 12.83
N ASN A 135 18.65 5.22 12.95
CA ASN A 135 19.97 5.64 12.50
C ASN A 135 20.18 5.22 11.04
N THR A 136 19.50 5.89 10.15
CA THR A 136 19.43 5.52 8.74
C THR A 136 20.71 5.81 7.96
N GLU A 137 21.53 6.77 8.40
CA GLU A 137 22.81 7.10 7.78
C GLU A 137 23.84 5.98 8.01
N ALA A 138 24.04 5.59 9.26
CA ALA A 138 24.91 4.47 9.59
C ALA A 138 24.41 3.13 8.99
N ALA A 139 23.09 2.96 8.87
CA ALA A 139 22.50 1.80 8.20
C ALA A 139 22.87 1.78 6.70
N TYR A 140 22.76 2.91 6.00
CA TYR A 140 23.13 3.03 4.59
C TYR A 140 24.60 2.65 4.36
N GLU A 141 25.51 3.15 5.18
CA GLU A 141 26.93 2.81 5.11
C GLU A 141 27.19 1.34 5.38
N GLY A 142 26.56 0.78 6.43
CA GLY A 142 26.71 -0.64 6.77
C GLY A 142 26.19 -1.59 5.68
N PHE A 143 25.07 -1.26 5.04
CA PHE A 143 24.56 -2.03 3.89
C PHE A 143 25.48 -1.91 2.67
N GLY A 144 26.08 -0.74 2.41
CA GLY A 144 27.06 -0.54 1.36
C GLY A 144 28.29 -1.43 1.55
N GLN A 145 28.87 -1.40 2.77
CA GLN A 145 30.01 -2.27 3.12
C GLN A 145 29.68 -3.75 2.98
N ALA A 146 28.44 -4.15 3.33
CA ALA A 146 27.99 -5.53 3.11
C ALA A 146 27.98 -5.89 1.61
N GLY A 147 27.50 -4.99 0.75
CA GLY A 147 27.53 -5.15 -0.70
C GLY A 147 28.96 -5.28 -1.25
N GLU A 148 29.89 -4.42 -0.82
CA GLU A 148 31.31 -4.48 -1.20
C GLU A 148 31.96 -5.82 -0.82
N ILE A 149 31.63 -6.36 0.36
CA ILE A 149 32.06 -7.71 0.76
C ILE A 149 31.46 -8.77 -0.18
N GLY A 150 30.16 -8.63 -0.52
CA GLY A 150 29.49 -9.50 -1.49
C GLY A 150 30.21 -9.52 -2.84
N GLU A 151 30.58 -8.38 -3.38
CA GLU A 151 31.36 -8.28 -4.63
C GLU A 151 32.72 -8.95 -4.50
N ARG A 152 33.45 -8.68 -3.41
CA ARG A 152 34.77 -9.25 -3.15
C ARG A 152 34.76 -10.78 -3.12
N PHE A 153 33.71 -11.37 -2.56
CA PHE A 153 33.60 -12.84 -2.41
C PHE A 153 32.67 -13.47 -3.46
N ALA A 154 32.21 -12.70 -4.47
CA ALA A 154 31.29 -13.12 -5.50
C ALA A 154 29.97 -13.73 -4.96
N ASP A 155 29.49 -13.23 -3.81
CA ASP A 155 28.21 -13.59 -3.21
C ASP A 155 27.12 -12.65 -3.72
N ARG A 156 26.38 -13.07 -4.75
CA ARG A 156 25.31 -12.29 -5.39
C ARG A 156 24.14 -11.98 -4.46
N ASP A 157 23.84 -12.91 -3.55
CA ASP A 157 22.79 -12.71 -2.54
C ASP A 157 23.13 -11.53 -1.63
N LEU A 158 24.37 -11.45 -1.18
CA LEU A 158 24.82 -10.37 -0.28
C LEU A 158 24.85 -9.01 -1.01
N VAL A 159 25.27 -8.97 -2.27
CA VAL A 159 25.24 -7.75 -3.10
C VAL A 159 23.80 -7.22 -3.21
N ALA A 160 22.85 -8.07 -3.61
CA ALA A 160 21.46 -7.69 -3.79
C ALA A 160 20.79 -7.25 -2.47
N LEU A 161 21.10 -7.92 -1.36
CA LEU A 161 20.63 -7.52 -0.02
C LEU A 161 21.25 -6.19 0.43
N GLY A 162 22.50 -5.92 0.10
CA GLY A 162 23.16 -4.63 0.34
C GLY A 162 22.45 -3.49 -0.37
N LEU A 163 22.21 -3.63 -1.67
CA LEU A 163 21.45 -2.66 -2.48
C LEU A 163 20.04 -2.44 -1.93
N GLN A 164 19.32 -3.52 -1.60
CA GLN A 164 17.98 -3.45 -1.01
C GLN A 164 17.99 -2.71 0.33
N GLY A 165 18.97 -2.98 1.19
CA GLY A 165 19.13 -2.32 2.49
C GLY A 165 19.43 -0.83 2.34
N GLN A 166 20.37 -0.46 1.45
CA GLN A 166 20.68 0.94 1.12
C GLN A 166 19.47 1.68 0.57
N GLY A 167 18.72 1.07 -0.36
CA GLY A 167 17.50 1.63 -0.92
C GLY A 167 16.48 1.98 0.15
N ARG A 168 16.23 1.05 1.08
CA ARG A 168 15.33 1.29 2.22
C ARG A 168 15.84 2.37 3.18
N ALA A 169 17.14 2.43 3.45
CA ALA A 169 17.74 3.45 4.29
C ALA A 169 17.53 4.86 3.69
N LEU A 170 17.77 5.04 2.38
CA LEU A 170 17.54 6.29 1.66
C LEU A 170 16.06 6.70 1.65
N ILE A 171 15.14 5.78 1.43
CA ILE A 171 13.69 6.07 1.50
C ILE A 171 13.33 6.64 2.87
N ARG A 172 13.86 6.07 3.95
CA ARG A 172 13.62 6.55 5.33
C ARG A 172 14.30 7.88 5.65
N GLN A 173 15.37 8.23 4.93
CA GLN A 173 15.97 9.57 4.95
C GLN A 173 15.15 10.60 4.16
N GLY A 174 14.19 10.14 3.36
CA GLY A 174 13.37 10.96 2.46
C GLY A 174 13.98 11.15 1.08
N GLU A 175 15.07 10.47 0.76
CA GLU A 175 15.71 10.45 -0.57
C GLU A 175 15.07 9.37 -1.47
N ILE A 176 13.74 9.48 -1.67
CA ILE A 176 12.93 8.42 -2.28
C ILE A 176 13.44 8.01 -3.66
N SER A 177 13.71 8.97 -4.55
CA SER A 177 14.12 8.65 -5.93
C SER A 177 15.42 7.84 -5.99
N ARG A 178 16.41 8.19 -5.15
CA ARG A 178 17.67 7.44 -5.07
C ARG A 178 17.45 6.05 -4.47
N GLY A 179 16.65 6.00 -3.40
CA GLY A 179 16.34 4.74 -2.73
C GLY A 179 15.61 3.76 -3.66
N VAL A 180 14.62 4.24 -4.40
CA VAL A 180 13.89 3.44 -5.39
C VAL A 180 14.80 2.94 -6.50
N SER A 181 15.75 3.76 -6.99
CA SER A 181 16.71 3.33 -8.01
C SER A 181 17.57 2.14 -7.55
N LEU A 182 18.02 2.12 -6.29
CA LEU A 182 18.75 0.98 -5.73
C LEU A 182 17.87 -0.26 -5.56
N LEU A 183 16.60 -0.08 -5.22
CA LEU A 183 15.65 -1.19 -5.16
C LEU A 183 15.38 -1.78 -6.55
N ASP A 184 15.22 -0.94 -7.57
CA ASP A 184 15.07 -1.38 -8.96
C ASP A 184 16.32 -2.17 -9.43
N GLU A 185 17.53 -1.74 -9.05
CA GLU A 185 18.79 -2.44 -9.33
C GLU A 185 18.84 -3.81 -8.64
N ALA A 186 18.46 -3.90 -7.37
CA ALA A 186 18.34 -5.19 -6.67
C ALA A 186 17.33 -6.13 -7.38
N MET A 187 16.23 -5.58 -7.91
CA MET A 187 15.23 -6.35 -8.65
C MET A 187 15.73 -6.84 -10.02
N VAL A 188 16.68 -6.15 -10.65
CA VAL A 188 17.34 -6.67 -11.86
C VAL A 188 18.06 -7.98 -11.56
N ALA A 189 18.83 -8.06 -10.47
CA ALA A 189 19.50 -9.29 -10.05
C ALA A 189 18.49 -10.43 -9.76
N VAL A 190 17.35 -10.11 -9.12
CA VAL A 190 16.28 -11.07 -8.86
C VAL A 190 15.66 -11.62 -10.14
N THR A 191 15.28 -10.73 -11.07
CA THR A 191 14.59 -11.13 -12.31
C THR A 191 15.53 -11.80 -13.31
N ALA A 192 16.83 -11.51 -13.25
CA ALA A 192 17.88 -12.20 -14.02
C ALA A 192 18.21 -13.60 -13.46
N GLY A 193 17.67 -13.97 -12.29
CA GLY A 193 17.97 -15.26 -11.65
C GLY A 193 19.36 -15.37 -11.07
N GLU A 194 19.99 -14.24 -10.75
CA GLU A 194 21.36 -14.17 -10.20
C GLU A 194 21.42 -14.48 -8.69
N VAL A 195 20.27 -14.39 -8.00
CA VAL A 195 20.16 -14.60 -6.55
C VAL A 195 19.43 -15.90 -6.22
N SER A 196 19.70 -16.44 -5.04
CA SER A 196 19.04 -17.65 -4.57
C SER A 196 17.52 -17.44 -4.40
N PRO A 197 16.69 -18.49 -4.56
CA PRO A 197 15.23 -18.38 -4.45
C PRO A 197 14.75 -17.83 -3.11
N PHE A 198 15.48 -18.15 -2.03
CA PHE A 198 15.15 -17.61 -0.70
C PHE A 198 15.36 -16.10 -0.63
N ILE A 199 16.47 -15.61 -1.16
CA ILE A 199 16.75 -14.16 -1.18
C ILE A 199 15.89 -13.44 -2.19
N ALA A 200 15.62 -14.03 -3.37
CA ALA A 200 14.70 -13.47 -4.36
C ALA A 200 13.34 -13.13 -3.75
N GLY A 201 12.71 -14.08 -3.06
CA GLY A 201 11.42 -13.85 -2.41
C GLY A 201 11.46 -12.76 -1.33
N ASN A 202 12.56 -12.70 -0.53
CA ASN A 202 12.73 -11.63 0.46
C ASN A 202 12.85 -10.24 -0.19
N ILE A 203 13.62 -10.13 -1.28
CA ILE A 203 13.80 -8.85 -1.99
C ILE A 203 12.47 -8.42 -2.61
N TYR A 204 11.72 -9.31 -3.28
CA TYR A 204 10.38 -9.01 -3.78
C TYR A 204 9.48 -8.39 -2.70
N CYS A 205 9.36 -9.06 -1.55
CA CYS A 205 8.55 -8.56 -0.45
C CYS A 205 9.01 -7.19 0.03
N ALA A 206 10.31 -7.02 0.25
CA ALA A 206 10.88 -5.76 0.76
C ALA A 206 10.72 -4.58 -0.23
N VAL A 207 10.82 -4.85 -1.53
CA VAL A 207 10.61 -3.82 -2.58
C VAL A 207 9.15 -3.43 -2.67
N ILE A 208 8.23 -4.39 -2.63
CA ILE A 208 6.78 -4.13 -2.64
C ILE A 208 6.38 -3.33 -1.39
N ASP A 209 6.89 -3.69 -0.20
CA ASP A 209 6.64 -2.93 1.04
C ASP A 209 7.16 -1.49 0.93
N SER A 210 8.33 -1.30 0.31
CA SER A 210 8.90 0.03 0.07
C SER A 210 8.06 0.85 -0.91
N CYS A 211 7.48 0.22 -1.93
CA CYS A 211 6.53 0.88 -2.83
C CYS A 211 5.26 1.33 -2.10
N GLN A 212 4.78 0.55 -1.14
CA GLN A 212 3.65 0.93 -0.30
C GLN A 212 4.01 2.05 0.70
N GLU A 213 5.20 1.98 1.31
CA GLU A 213 5.71 3.02 2.21
C GLU A 213 5.80 4.38 1.49
N THR A 214 6.17 4.36 0.21
CA THR A 214 6.27 5.55 -0.66
C THR A 214 4.98 5.88 -1.40
N LEU A 215 3.95 5.04 -1.28
CA LEU A 215 2.68 5.14 -2.02
C LEU A 215 2.84 5.16 -3.55
N ASP A 216 3.86 4.47 -4.06
CA ASP A 216 4.09 4.24 -5.49
C ASP A 216 3.30 3.03 -5.97
N LEU A 217 2.03 3.26 -6.30
CA LEU A 217 1.12 2.20 -6.75
C LEU A 217 1.57 1.54 -8.06
N GLY A 218 2.17 2.29 -8.98
CA GLY A 218 2.60 1.75 -10.27
C GLY A 218 3.63 0.64 -10.08
N ARG A 219 4.70 0.93 -9.32
CA ARG A 219 5.71 -0.07 -8.98
C ARG A 219 5.17 -1.19 -8.10
N ALA A 220 4.32 -0.89 -7.13
CA ALA A 220 3.71 -1.92 -6.30
C ALA A 220 2.93 -2.94 -7.14
N GLN A 221 2.18 -2.50 -8.14
CA GLN A 221 1.45 -3.37 -9.07
C GLN A 221 2.39 -4.20 -9.95
N GLU A 222 3.41 -3.57 -10.53
CA GLU A 222 4.40 -4.23 -11.38
C GLU A 222 5.13 -5.35 -10.62
N TRP A 223 5.69 -5.04 -9.47
CA TRP A 223 6.45 -6.01 -8.68
C TRP A 223 5.55 -7.08 -8.03
N THR A 224 4.30 -6.76 -7.68
CA THR A 224 3.34 -7.77 -7.20
C THR A 224 2.99 -8.76 -8.32
N ALA A 225 2.80 -8.30 -9.56
CA ALA A 225 2.55 -9.17 -10.71
C ALA A 225 3.78 -10.05 -11.01
N ALA A 226 4.99 -9.50 -10.94
CA ALA A 226 6.23 -10.25 -11.12
C ALA A 226 6.41 -11.31 -10.03
N LEU A 227 6.14 -10.96 -8.76
CA LEU A 227 6.17 -11.93 -7.64
C LEU A 227 5.16 -13.07 -7.84
N ASP A 228 3.93 -12.74 -8.29
CA ASP A 228 2.90 -13.76 -8.55
C ASP A 228 3.33 -14.74 -9.64
N GLN A 229 3.89 -14.23 -10.74
CA GLN A 229 4.44 -15.05 -11.81
C GLN A 229 5.62 -15.91 -11.32
N TRP A 230 6.51 -15.35 -10.52
CA TRP A 230 7.62 -16.08 -9.93
C TRP A 230 7.13 -17.18 -8.98
N CYS A 231 6.16 -16.90 -8.10
CA CYS A 231 5.54 -17.89 -7.23
C CYS A 231 4.82 -19.00 -8.01
N ALA A 232 4.21 -18.68 -9.17
CA ALA A 232 3.57 -19.67 -10.03
C ALA A 232 4.59 -20.61 -10.70
N SER A 233 5.79 -20.10 -11.02
CA SER A 233 6.90 -20.89 -11.57
C SER A 233 7.59 -21.78 -10.52
N GLN A 234 7.35 -21.53 -9.22
CA GLN A 234 7.95 -22.21 -8.08
C GLN A 234 6.86 -22.80 -7.16
N PRO A 235 6.18 -23.89 -7.58
CA PRO A 235 4.96 -24.38 -6.89
C PRO A 235 5.20 -24.83 -5.45
N ASP A 236 6.43 -25.22 -5.10
CA ASP A 236 6.79 -25.68 -3.75
C ASP A 236 7.07 -24.53 -2.77
N ILE A 237 7.36 -23.31 -3.26
CA ILE A 237 7.68 -22.18 -2.41
C ILE A 237 6.41 -21.60 -1.77
N VAL A 238 6.35 -21.63 -0.44
CA VAL A 238 5.16 -21.26 0.35
C VAL A 238 5.25 -19.87 1.01
N PRO A 239 6.39 -19.44 1.61
CA PRO A 239 6.42 -18.28 2.51
C PRO A 239 5.95 -16.96 1.91
N TYR A 240 6.27 -16.71 0.63
CA TYR A 240 5.99 -15.43 -0.04
C TYR A 240 4.57 -15.30 -0.59
N ARG A 241 3.82 -16.41 -0.71
CA ARG A 241 2.47 -16.43 -1.27
C ARG A 241 1.46 -15.62 -0.48
N SER A 242 1.52 -15.70 0.85
CA SER A 242 0.59 -14.94 1.70
C SER A 242 0.83 -13.45 1.59
N HIS A 243 2.10 -13.01 1.45
CA HIS A 243 2.44 -11.62 1.21
C HIS A 243 1.90 -11.16 -0.15
N CYS A 244 2.14 -11.92 -1.21
CA CYS A 244 1.59 -11.65 -2.55
C CYS A 244 0.06 -11.52 -2.54
N MET A 245 -0.66 -12.42 -1.85
CA MET A 245 -2.11 -12.38 -1.70
C MET A 245 -2.58 -11.09 -1.02
N LEU A 246 -1.90 -10.67 0.05
CA LEU A 246 -2.22 -9.45 0.76
C LEU A 246 -2.05 -8.20 -0.12
N GLN A 247 -0.96 -8.15 -0.88
CA GLN A 247 -0.68 -7.06 -1.81
C GLN A 247 -1.70 -6.99 -2.95
N ARG A 248 -2.03 -8.14 -3.54
CA ARG A 248 -3.11 -8.22 -4.55
C ARG A 248 -4.44 -7.74 -4.00
N ALA A 249 -4.79 -8.13 -2.79
CA ALA A 249 -6.03 -7.69 -2.14
C ALA A 249 -6.08 -6.16 -1.98
N GLU A 250 -4.94 -5.49 -1.68
CA GLU A 250 -4.89 -4.02 -1.61
C GLU A 250 -5.10 -3.38 -2.99
N ILE A 251 -4.45 -3.89 -4.01
CA ILE A 251 -4.61 -3.41 -5.39
C ILE A 251 -6.06 -3.62 -5.87
N MET A 252 -6.62 -4.81 -5.63
CA MET A 252 -8.02 -5.14 -5.97
C MET A 252 -9.02 -4.25 -5.21
N GLN A 253 -8.76 -3.95 -3.94
CA GLN A 253 -9.58 -3.00 -3.17
C GLN A 253 -9.58 -1.63 -3.81
N LEU A 254 -8.42 -1.11 -4.21
CA LEU A 254 -8.30 0.20 -4.85
C LEU A 254 -9.05 0.23 -6.20
N ARG A 255 -8.93 -0.83 -7.01
CA ARG A 255 -9.60 -0.99 -8.30
C ARG A 255 -11.09 -1.30 -8.22
N GLY A 256 -11.62 -1.50 -7.03
CA GLY A 256 -13.06 -1.73 -6.82
C GLY A 256 -13.51 -3.18 -6.95
N THR A 257 -12.63 -4.16 -7.14
CA THR A 257 -12.97 -5.59 -7.17
C THR A 257 -13.06 -6.17 -5.74
N TRP A 258 -13.93 -5.55 -4.90
CA TRP A 258 -13.96 -5.79 -3.46
C TRP A 258 -14.29 -7.22 -3.04
N THR A 259 -15.11 -7.92 -3.84
CA THR A 259 -15.48 -9.32 -3.56
C THR A 259 -14.29 -10.25 -3.67
N ASP A 260 -13.46 -10.07 -4.69
CA ASP A 260 -12.27 -10.90 -4.89
C ASP A 260 -11.14 -10.45 -3.96
N ALA A 261 -11.01 -9.15 -3.70
CA ALA A 261 -10.10 -8.61 -2.69
C ALA A 261 -10.37 -9.22 -1.30
N LEU A 262 -11.66 -9.37 -0.92
CA LEU A 262 -12.04 -9.95 0.36
C LEU A 262 -11.67 -11.43 0.45
N LYS A 263 -11.93 -12.21 -0.60
CA LYS A 263 -11.54 -13.64 -0.67
C LYS A 263 -10.02 -13.80 -0.52
N GLU A 264 -9.28 -12.96 -1.24
CA GLU A 264 -7.81 -12.96 -1.23
C GLU A 264 -7.26 -12.61 0.17
N ALA A 265 -7.79 -11.56 0.80
CA ALA A 265 -7.41 -11.16 2.15
C ALA A 265 -7.77 -12.22 3.21
N GLN A 266 -8.92 -12.86 3.12
CA GLN A 266 -9.32 -13.95 4.00
C GLN A 266 -8.41 -15.18 3.84
N SER A 267 -8.10 -15.55 2.60
CA SER A 267 -7.16 -16.64 2.30
C SER A 267 -5.75 -16.35 2.85
N ALA A 268 -5.32 -15.08 2.80
CA ALA A 268 -4.07 -14.66 3.43
C ALA A 268 -4.14 -14.81 4.97
N CYS A 269 -5.25 -14.43 5.61
CA CYS A 269 -5.44 -14.62 7.05
C CYS A 269 -5.32 -16.10 7.45
N GLU A 270 -5.98 -17.00 6.72
CA GLU A 270 -5.94 -18.44 7.00
C GLU A 270 -4.52 -19.01 6.94
N LYS A 271 -3.76 -18.63 5.90
CA LYS A 271 -2.38 -19.09 5.71
C LYS A 271 -1.40 -18.48 6.73
N LEU A 272 -1.61 -17.24 7.13
CA LEU A 272 -0.75 -16.54 8.10
C LEU A 272 -1.04 -16.93 9.55
N ALA A 273 -2.21 -17.52 9.84
CA ALA A 273 -2.60 -17.96 11.17
C ALA A 273 -1.99 -19.30 11.59
N GLN A 274 -1.50 -20.10 10.64
CA GLN A 274 -1.06 -21.47 10.88
C GLN A 274 0.37 -21.72 10.38
N PRO A 275 1.18 -22.58 11.05
CA PRO A 275 0.90 -23.17 12.36
C PRO A 275 1.02 -22.17 13.53
N THR A 276 1.78 -21.10 13.35
CA THR A 276 1.99 -20.03 14.34
C THR A 276 1.63 -18.68 13.70
N PRO A 277 0.85 -17.81 14.38
CA PRO A 277 0.48 -16.51 13.84
C PRO A 277 1.71 -15.66 13.49
N LYS A 278 1.76 -15.15 12.25
CA LYS A 278 2.85 -14.30 11.77
C LYS A 278 2.59 -12.82 12.05
N PRO A 279 3.62 -11.98 12.19
CA PRO A 279 3.45 -10.54 12.41
C PRO A 279 2.60 -9.84 11.34
N THR A 280 2.64 -10.31 10.08
CA THR A 280 1.86 -9.79 8.96
C THR A 280 0.37 -10.15 9.02
N LEU A 281 -0.05 -11.04 9.92
CA LEU A 281 -1.46 -11.42 10.10
C LEU A 281 -2.35 -10.23 10.48
N ALA A 282 -1.84 -9.31 11.28
CA ALA A 282 -2.56 -8.08 11.65
C ALA A 282 -2.88 -7.21 10.42
N ALA A 283 -1.96 -7.10 9.47
CA ALA A 283 -2.17 -6.39 8.22
C ALA A 283 -3.24 -7.06 7.33
N ALA A 284 -3.29 -8.40 7.31
CA ALA A 284 -4.32 -9.14 6.60
C ALA A 284 -5.71 -8.92 7.21
N TYR A 285 -5.84 -8.97 8.54
CA TYR A 285 -7.10 -8.63 9.21
C TYR A 285 -7.50 -7.17 9.00
N TYR A 286 -6.55 -6.24 8.94
CA TYR A 286 -6.84 -4.86 8.60
C TYR A 286 -7.46 -4.73 7.21
N ARG A 287 -6.95 -5.46 6.22
CA ARG A 287 -7.51 -5.47 4.86
C ARG A 287 -8.93 -6.03 4.84
N VAL A 288 -9.18 -7.14 5.54
CA VAL A 288 -10.52 -7.72 5.71
C VAL A 288 -11.47 -6.70 6.38
N ALA A 289 -11.01 -6.00 7.41
CA ALA A 289 -11.78 -4.99 8.12
C ALA A 289 -12.18 -3.81 7.22
N GLU A 290 -11.23 -3.27 6.43
CA GLU A 290 -11.49 -2.19 5.47
C GLU A 290 -12.54 -2.60 4.42
N LEU A 291 -12.42 -3.79 3.84
CA LEU A 291 -13.37 -4.29 2.85
C LEU A 291 -14.78 -4.46 3.43
N HIS A 292 -14.90 -4.99 4.66
CA HIS A 292 -16.19 -5.04 5.34
C HIS A 292 -16.74 -3.65 5.68
N ARG A 293 -15.89 -2.69 6.10
CA ARG A 293 -16.29 -1.31 6.35
C ARG A 293 -16.83 -0.64 5.10
N LEU A 294 -16.13 -0.76 3.96
CA LEU A 294 -16.54 -0.20 2.67
C LEU A 294 -17.90 -0.74 2.20
N ARG A 295 -18.20 -1.99 2.53
CA ARG A 295 -19.47 -2.65 2.20
C ARG A 295 -20.58 -2.42 3.24
N GLY A 296 -20.32 -1.64 4.30
CA GLY A 296 -21.29 -1.37 5.36
C GLY A 296 -21.52 -2.52 6.33
N GLU A 297 -20.70 -3.56 6.30
CA GLU A 297 -20.78 -4.75 7.16
C GLU A 297 -20.08 -4.48 8.51
N PHE A 298 -20.54 -3.47 9.26
CA PHE A 298 -19.85 -2.88 10.41
C PHE A 298 -19.49 -3.88 11.52
N ALA A 299 -20.35 -4.83 11.82
CA ALA A 299 -20.09 -5.84 12.86
C ALA A 299 -18.88 -6.73 12.48
N LYS A 300 -18.79 -7.14 11.21
CA LYS A 300 -17.66 -7.92 10.70
C LYS A 300 -16.38 -7.07 10.64
N ALA A 301 -16.50 -5.81 10.21
CA ALA A 301 -15.38 -4.86 10.19
C ALA A 301 -14.81 -4.68 11.60
N GLU A 302 -15.64 -4.47 12.61
CA GLU A 302 -15.21 -4.30 13.99
C GLU A 302 -14.52 -5.56 14.54
N GLN A 303 -15.05 -6.74 14.25
CA GLN A 303 -14.40 -8.00 14.62
C GLN A 303 -13.01 -8.12 14.01
N ALA A 304 -12.86 -7.83 12.71
CA ALA A 304 -11.58 -7.89 12.03
C ALA A 304 -10.58 -6.83 12.55
N TYR A 305 -11.04 -5.59 12.84
CA TYR A 305 -10.18 -4.57 13.46
C TYR A 305 -9.66 -4.96 14.86
N ARG A 306 -10.41 -5.73 15.65
CA ARG A 306 -9.92 -6.24 16.93
C ARG A 306 -8.69 -7.15 16.76
N HIS A 307 -8.64 -7.93 15.70
CA HIS A 307 -7.48 -8.77 15.38
C HIS A 307 -6.34 -7.98 14.71
N ALA A 308 -6.67 -6.92 13.97
CA ALA A 308 -5.69 -6.05 13.31
C ALA A 308 -5.00 -5.05 14.26
N GLY A 309 -5.60 -4.80 15.44
CA GLY A 309 -5.24 -3.67 16.31
C GLY A 309 -5.99 -2.39 15.92
N HIS A 310 -6.41 -1.63 16.94
CA HIS A 310 -7.26 -0.45 16.75
C HIS A 310 -6.50 0.82 16.28
N ALA A 311 -5.17 0.78 16.23
CA ALA A 311 -4.32 1.91 15.86
C ALA A 311 -4.22 2.08 14.34
N GLN A 312 -5.37 2.10 13.64
CA GLN A 312 -5.43 2.20 12.18
C GLN A 312 -6.51 3.23 11.77
N PRO A 313 -6.27 4.08 10.75
CA PRO A 313 -7.20 5.14 10.36
C PRO A 313 -8.58 4.61 9.92
N GLY A 314 -8.65 3.40 9.41
CA GLY A 314 -9.90 2.74 9.04
C GLY A 314 -10.82 2.49 10.23
N TYR A 315 -10.28 2.21 11.41
CA TYR A 315 -11.09 2.08 12.62
C TYR A 315 -11.75 3.41 13.04
N ALA A 316 -11.04 4.54 12.92
CA ALA A 316 -11.61 5.85 13.16
C ALA A 316 -12.72 6.18 12.14
N ARG A 317 -12.51 5.84 10.85
CA ARG A 317 -13.55 5.94 9.82
C ARG A 317 -14.76 5.03 10.09
N LEU A 318 -14.54 3.84 10.66
CA LEU A 318 -15.64 2.97 11.09
C LEU A 318 -16.49 3.65 12.17
N ARG A 319 -15.87 4.26 13.18
CA ARG A 319 -16.58 5.00 14.24
C ARG A 319 -17.36 6.17 13.66
N LEU A 320 -16.78 6.90 12.72
CA LEU A 320 -17.49 7.97 12.00
C LEU A 320 -18.71 7.44 11.25
N ALA A 321 -18.57 6.35 10.50
CA ALA A 321 -19.67 5.74 9.75
C ALA A 321 -20.80 5.20 10.66
N GLN A 322 -20.48 4.87 11.91
CA GLN A 322 -21.44 4.50 12.96
C GLN A 322 -22.10 5.72 13.67
N GLY A 323 -21.79 6.94 13.24
CA GLY A 323 -22.27 8.18 13.88
C GLY A 323 -21.57 8.54 15.18
N GLN A 324 -20.47 7.85 15.55
CA GLN A 324 -19.70 8.07 16.79
C GLN A 324 -18.59 9.10 16.55
N VAL A 325 -18.97 10.36 16.28
CA VAL A 325 -18.04 11.42 15.86
C VAL A 325 -16.97 11.68 16.93
N ASP A 326 -17.35 11.78 18.21
CA ASP A 326 -16.40 12.05 19.32
C ASP A 326 -15.37 10.92 19.48
N ALA A 327 -15.77 9.68 19.28
CA ALA A 327 -14.86 8.53 19.31
C ALA A 327 -13.92 8.54 18.09
N ALA A 328 -14.43 8.91 16.91
CA ALA A 328 -13.64 9.01 15.69
C ALA A 328 -12.55 10.09 15.80
N ILE A 329 -12.92 11.32 16.25
CA ILE A 329 -11.97 12.42 16.37
C ILE A 329 -10.90 12.14 17.44
N SER A 330 -11.28 11.56 18.57
CA SER A 330 -10.33 11.18 19.63
C SER A 330 -9.33 10.11 19.16
N ALA A 331 -9.81 9.12 18.42
CA ALA A 331 -8.96 8.07 17.86
C ALA A 331 -7.98 8.63 16.82
N ILE A 332 -8.45 9.48 15.89
CA ILE A 332 -7.59 9.97 14.81
C ILE A 332 -6.56 10.99 15.31
N ARG A 333 -6.88 11.82 16.30
CA ARG A 333 -5.92 12.74 16.94
C ARG A 333 -4.76 11.97 17.55
N ARG A 334 -5.05 10.93 18.35
CA ARG A 334 -4.00 10.08 18.92
C ARG A 334 -3.12 9.46 17.85
N MET A 335 -3.71 8.91 16.77
CA MET A 335 -2.95 8.35 15.67
C MET A 335 -2.07 9.40 14.97
N ALA A 336 -2.55 10.62 14.85
CA ALA A 336 -1.79 11.72 14.27
C ALA A 336 -0.57 12.12 15.12
N GLU A 337 -0.59 11.88 16.44
CA GLU A 337 0.56 12.09 17.32
C GLU A 337 1.59 10.94 17.24
N GLU A 338 1.13 9.69 17.05
CA GLU A 338 1.95 8.49 17.14
C GLU A 338 2.58 8.06 15.78
N VAL A 339 1.88 8.32 14.67
CA VAL A 339 2.27 7.81 13.35
C VAL A 339 3.15 8.82 12.61
N HIS A 340 4.39 8.41 12.31
CA HIS A 340 5.39 9.26 11.63
C HIS A 340 5.87 8.70 10.30
N GLU A 341 5.66 7.41 10.02
CA GLU A 341 6.06 6.78 8.76
C GLU A 341 5.25 7.35 7.59
N LEU A 342 5.93 7.72 6.51
CA LEU A 342 5.38 8.50 5.40
C LEU A 342 4.03 7.98 4.88
N GLY A 343 3.96 6.72 4.45
CA GLY A 343 2.76 6.16 3.85
C GLY A 343 1.59 6.07 4.83
N ASN A 344 1.86 5.67 6.07
CA ASN A 344 0.87 5.59 7.13
C ASN A 344 0.44 7.00 7.59
N ARG A 345 1.39 7.94 7.70
CA ARG A 345 1.10 9.34 8.04
C ARG A 345 0.14 9.98 7.06
N ALA A 346 0.36 9.79 5.76
CA ALA A 346 -0.52 10.32 4.72
C ALA A 346 -1.94 9.75 4.82
N LYS A 347 -2.08 8.43 5.06
CA LYS A 347 -3.39 7.78 5.25
C LYS A 347 -4.12 8.29 6.51
N VAL A 348 -3.37 8.56 7.59
CA VAL A 348 -3.91 9.14 8.83
C VAL A 348 -4.38 10.58 8.59
N LEU A 349 -3.57 11.42 7.94
CA LEU A 349 -3.93 12.81 7.65
C LEU A 349 -5.15 12.92 6.73
N ASP A 350 -5.27 12.08 5.70
CA ASP A 350 -6.45 12.03 4.83
C ASP A 350 -7.73 11.68 5.61
N ALA A 351 -7.63 10.71 6.52
CA ALA A 351 -8.75 10.37 7.41
C ALA A 351 -9.05 11.49 8.43
N TYR A 352 -7.99 12.15 8.92
CA TYR A 352 -8.15 13.23 9.88
C TYR A 352 -8.91 14.42 9.29
N VAL A 353 -8.59 14.82 8.04
CA VAL A 353 -9.34 15.89 7.35
C VAL A 353 -10.82 15.55 7.26
N GLU A 354 -11.15 14.32 6.84
CA GLU A 354 -12.54 13.87 6.73
C GLU A 354 -13.27 13.93 8.08
N ILE A 355 -12.65 13.37 9.14
CA ILE A 355 -13.26 13.28 10.46
C ILE A 355 -13.36 14.67 11.13
N ALA A 356 -12.36 15.52 10.97
CA ALA A 356 -12.35 16.88 11.51
C ALA A 356 -13.44 17.77 10.88
N LEU A 357 -13.65 17.66 9.56
CA LEU A 357 -14.74 18.38 8.88
C LEU A 357 -16.12 17.92 9.37
N GLU A 358 -16.33 16.64 9.59
CA GLU A 358 -17.60 16.12 10.14
C GLU A 358 -17.81 16.50 11.62
N SER A 359 -16.74 16.79 12.36
CA SER A 359 -16.82 17.33 13.73
C SER A 359 -16.85 18.85 13.80
N ASN A 360 -16.96 19.54 12.66
CA ASN A 360 -16.90 21.01 12.51
C ASN A 360 -15.60 21.64 13.05
N ASP A 361 -14.49 20.89 13.06
CA ASP A 361 -13.17 21.39 13.44
C ASP A 361 -12.35 21.74 12.18
N ALA A 362 -12.68 22.91 11.61
CA ALA A 362 -12.01 23.40 10.40
C ALA A 362 -10.51 23.70 10.60
N ALA A 363 -10.10 24.03 11.83
CA ALA A 363 -8.71 24.34 12.14
C ALA A 363 -7.83 23.09 12.07
N ASP A 364 -8.23 22.00 12.71
CA ASP A 364 -7.56 20.71 12.65
C ASP A 364 -7.56 20.14 11.22
N ALA A 365 -8.70 20.27 10.50
CA ALA A 365 -8.79 19.84 9.11
C ALA A 365 -7.78 20.60 8.22
N ARG A 366 -7.64 21.91 8.41
CA ARG A 366 -6.69 22.76 7.66
C ARG A 366 -5.26 22.33 7.97
N ALA A 367 -4.90 22.18 9.25
CA ALA A 367 -3.56 21.77 9.66
C ALA A 367 -3.16 20.40 9.04
N ALA A 368 -4.07 19.42 9.08
CA ALA A 368 -3.86 18.10 8.48
C ALA A 368 -3.73 18.16 6.95
N ALA A 369 -4.55 18.95 6.26
CA ALA A 369 -4.49 19.14 4.80
C ALA A 369 -3.20 19.84 4.35
N ASP A 370 -2.72 20.83 5.11
CA ASP A 370 -1.48 21.55 4.83
C ASP A 370 -0.26 20.63 5.01
N GLU A 371 -0.24 19.80 6.06
CA GLU A 371 0.81 18.80 6.26
C GLU A 371 0.81 17.77 5.12
N LEU A 372 -0.37 17.22 4.76
CA LEU A 372 -0.49 16.27 3.66
C LEU A 372 -0.04 16.89 2.32
N THR A 373 -0.35 18.17 2.10
CA THR A 373 0.10 18.91 0.92
C THR A 373 1.62 19.07 0.88
N LYS A 374 2.27 19.35 2.01
CA LYS A 374 3.74 19.41 2.13
C LYS A 374 4.38 18.06 1.81
N ILE A 375 3.81 16.97 2.35
CA ILE A 375 4.25 15.61 2.07
C ILE A 375 4.12 15.31 0.57
N ALA A 376 2.97 15.58 -0.03
CA ALA A 376 2.72 15.32 -1.45
C ALA A 376 3.66 16.10 -2.38
N LYS A 377 3.95 17.37 -2.07
CA LYS A 377 4.91 18.19 -2.83
C LYS A 377 6.34 17.66 -2.74
N LYS A 378 6.75 17.21 -1.55
CA LYS A 378 8.11 16.70 -1.32
C LYS A 378 8.35 15.38 -2.06
N HIS A 379 7.37 14.50 -2.11
CA HIS A 379 7.54 13.11 -2.55
C HIS A 379 7.01 12.83 -3.96
N GLY A 380 6.10 13.63 -4.49
CA GLY A 380 5.68 13.61 -5.88
C GLY A 380 4.80 12.42 -6.32
N ALA A 381 4.53 11.43 -5.45
CA ALA A 381 3.72 10.27 -5.79
C ALA A 381 2.28 10.67 -6.16
N SER A 382 1.75 10.13 -7.25
CA SER A 382 0.42 10.47 -7.77
C SER A 382 -0.70 10.22 -6.74
N LEU A 383 -0.57 9.16 -5.95
CA LEU A 383 -1.53 8.85 -4.88
C LEU A 383 -1.55 9.94 -3.80
N LEU A 384 -0.37 10.41 -3.36
CA LEU A 384 -0.25 11.52 -2.41
C LEU A 384 -0.83 12.81 -2.95
N GLN A 385 -0.57 13.11 -4.24
CA GLN A 385 -1.10 14.30 -4.89
C GLN A 385 -2.63 14.27 -4.96
N ALA A 386 -3.23 13.11 -5.27
CA ALA A 386 -4.68 12.94 -5.31
C ALA A 386 -5.31 13.12 -3.92
N MET A 387 -4.73 12.49 -2.89
CA MET A 387 -5.18 12.62 -1.50
C MET A 387 -5.09 14.08 -1.02
N ALA A 388 -3.94 14.73 -1.21
CA ALA A 388 -3.71 16.12 -0.79
C ALA A 388 -4.63 17.11 -1.51
N ALA A 389 -4.85 16.92 -2.81
CA ALA A 389 -5.73 17.77 -3.59
C ALA A 389 -7.20 17.63 -3.14
N ARG A 390 -7.68 16.41 -2.81
CA ARG A 390 -9.01 16.20 -2.25
C ARG A 390 -9.14 16.83 -0.87
N ALA A 391 -8.19 16.55 0.02
CA ALA A 391 -8.18 17.09 1.38
C ALA A 391 -8.20 18.64 1.37
N ASN A 392 -7.31 19.25 0.59
CA ASN A 392 -7.28 20.70 0.45
C ASN A 392 -8.57 21.26 -0.17
N GLY A 393 -9.14 20.58 -1.18
CA GLY A 393 -10.40 20.98 -1.79
C GLY A 393 -11.58 20.92 -0.83
N ALA A 394 -11.67 19.88 0.01
CA ALA A 394 -12.70 19.75 1.03
C ALA A 394 -12.60 20.86 2.09
N VAL A 395 -11.38 21.17 2.55
CA VAL A 395 -11.17 22.27 3.53
C VAL A 395 -11.47 23.64 2.91
N LEU A 396 -11.02 23.92 1.68
CA LEU A 396 -11.36 25.17 0.97
C LEU A 396 -12.86 25.36 0.83
N LEU A 397 -13.61 24.28 0.61
CA LEU A 397 -15.07 24.33 0.55
C LEU A 397 -15.66 24.70 1.91
N ALA A 398 -15.20 24.09 2.99
CA ALA A 398 -15.62 24.42 4.35
C ALA A 398 -15.28 25.87 4.75
N GLU A 399 -14.23 26.46 4.17
CA GLU A 399 -13.85 27.87 4.34
C GLU A 399 -14.61 28.83 3.42
N GLY A 400 -15.50 28.33 2.56
CA GLY A 400 -16.31 29.15 1.64
C GLY A 400 -15.64 29.52 0.32
N ASP A 401 -14.42 29.03 0.02
CA ASP A 401 -13.77 29.27 -1.28
C ASP A 401 -14.08 28.14 -2.27
N SER A 402 -15.35 28.05 -2.66
CA SER A 402 -15.86 27.02 -3.57
C SER A 402 -15.16 27.01 -4.94
N ARG A 403 -14.62 28.15 -5.40
CA ARG A 403 -13.92 28.24 -6.69
C ARG A 403 -12.56 27.54 -6.65
N LYS A 404 -11.75 27.79 -5.62
CA LYS A 404 -10.46 27.11 -5.46
C LYS A 404 -10.69 25.64 -5.10
N ALA A 405 -11.68 25.35 -4.26
CA ALA A 405 -12.09 23.98 -3.93
C ALA A 405 -12.35 23.17 -5.20
N LEU A 406 -13.18 23.67 -6.11
CA LEU A 406 -13.53 23.01 -7.37
C LEU A 406 -12.29 22.73 -8.24
N THR A 407 -11.33 23.65 -8.28
CA THR A 407 -10.08 23.46 -9.03
C THR A 407 -9.25 22.30 -8.44
N ALA A 408 -9.07 22.28 -7.12
CA ALA A 408 -8.30 21.24 -6.42
C ALA A 408 -9.01 19.87 -6.53
N LEU A 409 -10.31 19.81 -6.34
CA LEU A 409 -11.11 18.59 -6.42
C LEU A 409 -11.10 17.97 -7.82
N ARG A 410 -11.21 18.77 -8.88
CA ARG A 410 -11.10 18.29 -10.27
C ARG A 410 -9.72 17.70 -10.56
N GLN A 411 -8.66 18.34 -10.06
CA GLN A 411 -7.30 17.80 -10.18
C GLN A 411 -7.17 16.45 -9.47
N SER A 412 -7.72 16.33 -8.26
CA SER A 412 -7.77 15.08 -7.51
C SER A 412 -8.52 13.99 -8.27
N TRP A 413 -9.74 14.30 -8.77
CA TRP A 413 -10.56 13.37 -9.53
C TRP A 413 -9.86 12.84 -10.78
N ILE A 414 -9.22 13.70 -11.57
CA ILE A 414 -8.44 13.30 -12.74
C ILE A 414 -7.34 12.31 -12.34
N THR A 415 -6.67 12.58 -11.23
CA THR A 415 -5.58 11.72 -10.75
C THR A 415 -6.10 10.36 -10.26
N TRP A 416 -7.22 10.33 -9.54
CA TRP A 416 -7.87 9.07 -9.13
C TRP A 416 -8.33 8.22 -10.32
N CYS A 417 -8.84 8.87 -11.39
CA CYS A 417 -9.19 8.16 -12.62
C CYS A 417 -7.97 7.53 -13.29
N ARG A 418 -6.82 8.23 -13.31
CA ARG A 418 -5.55 7.68 -13.86
C ARG A 418 -5.00 6.53 -13.03
N LEU A 419 -5.25 6.54 -11.73
CA LEU A 419 -4.86 5.48 -10.80
C LEU A 419 -5.85 4.29 -10.80
N GLU A 420 -6.89 4.34 -11.63
CA GLU A 420 -7.94 3.31 -11.70
C GLU A 420 -8.58 3.05 -10.32
N ALA A 421 -8.83 4.12 -9.55
CA ALA A 421 -9.39 4.08 -8.22
C ALA A 421 -10.85 4.61 -8.20
N PRO A 422 -11.84 3.81 -8.67
CA PRO A 422 -13.20 4.28 -8.92
C PRO A 422 -13.90 4.76 -7.63
N TYR A 423 -13.68 4.11 -6.50
CA TYR A 423 -14.26 4.51 -5.23
C TYR A 423 -13.78 5.91 -4.80
N GLU A 424 -12.47 6.15 -4.84
CA GLU A 424 -11.90 7.44 -4.46
C GLU A 424 -12.27 8.56 -5.45
N ALA A 425 -12.38 8.21 -6.73
CA ALA A 425 -12.87 9.12 -7.77
C ALA A 425 -14.33 9.51 -7.50
N ALA A 426 -15.20 8.55 -7.15
CA ALA A 426 -16.61 8.80 -6.83
C ALA A 426 -16.76 9.64 -5.54
N ARG A 427 -16.00 9.36 -4.49
CA ARG A 427 -15.95 10.22 -3.29
C ARG A 427 -15.55 11.65 -3.61
N THR A 428 -14.60 11.82 -4.51
CA THR A 428 -14.17 13.17 -4.94
C THR A 428 -15.25 13.89 -5.74
N ARG A 429 -16.05 13.18 -6.55
CA ARG A 429 -17.21 13.74 -7.25
C ARG A 429 -18.28 14.28 -6.28
N VAL A 430 -18.50 13.63 -5.15
CA VAL A 430 -19.40 14.14 -4.11
C VAL A 430 -18.94 15.51 -3.62
N TRP A 431 -17.65 15.69 -3.34
CA TRP A 431 -17.12 17.01 -2.97
C TRP A 431 -17.21 18.04 -4.11
N ILE A 432 -17.01 17.62 -5.38
CA ILE A 432 -17.21 18.48 -6.55
C ILE A 432 -18.67 18.95 -6.61
N ALA A 433 -19.62 18.06 -6.36
CA ALA A 433 -21.04 18.40 -6.34
C ALA A 433 -21.38 19.44 -5.27
N HIS A 434 -20.84 19.29 -4.06
CA HIS A 434 -20.99 20.31 -3.01
C HIS A 434 -20.41 21.66 -3.45
N ALA A 435 -19.22 21.68 -4.05
CA ALA A 435 -18.62 22.91 -4.56
C ALA A 435 -19.42 23.54 -5.69
N CYS A 436 -20.06 22.75 -6.56
CA CYS A 436 -20.98 23.24 -7.59
C CYS A 436 -22.25 23.86 -6.99
N ARG A 437 -22.85 23.22 -5.97
CA ARG A 437 -24.04 23.77 -5.27
C ARG A 437 -23.73 25.10 -4.62
N GLU A 438 -22.60 25.26 -3.95
CA GLU A 438 -22.14 26.52 -3.37
C GLU A 438 -21.98 27.65 -4.41
N GLN A 439 -21.72 27.30 -5.68
CA GLN A 439 -21.64 28.23 -6.79
C GLN A 439 -22.98 28.43 -7.50
N GLY A 440 -24.08 27.81 -7.04
CA GLY A 440 -25.39 27.84 -7.65
C GLY A 440 -25.53 26.99 -8.92
N ASP A 441 -24.55 26.14 -9.24
CA ASP A 441 -24.58 25.22 -10.38
C ASP A 441 -25.17 23.87 -9.95
N CYS A 442 -26.50 23.87 -9.71
CA CYS A 442 -27.21 22.68 -9.26
C CYS A 442 -27.20 21.54 -10.30
N ASP A 443 -27.26 21.87 -11.59
CA ASP A 443 -27.30 20.87 -12.65
C ASP A 443 -25.98 20.08 -12.72
N SER A 444 -24.84 20.77 -12.64
CA SER A 444 -23.54 20.10 -12.55
C SER A 444 -23.42 19.28 -11.26
N ALA A 445 -23.93 19.78 -10.14
CA ALA A 445 -23.92 19.04 -8.88
C ALA A 445 -24.72 17.74 -8.98
N ASP A 446 -25.93 17.78 -9.53
CA ASP A 446 -26.79 16.59 -9.66
C ASP A 446 -26.17 15.54 -10.61
N MET A 447 -25.45 15.99 -11.66
CA MET A 447 -24.68 15.08 -12.53
C MET A 447 -23.54 14.38 -11.79
N GLU A 448 -22.78 15.14 -11.02
CA GLU A 448 -21.65 14.58 -10.29
C GLU A 448 -22.15 13.58 -9.23
N LEU A 449 -23.28 13.89 -8.54
CA LEU A 449 -23.91 12.96 -7.59
C LEU A 449 -24.46 11.71 -8.27
N SER A 450 -25.12 11.85 -9.44
CA SER A 450 -25.62 10.70 -10.19
C SER A 450 -24.48 9.78 -10.64
N SER A 451 -23.40 10.37 -11.16
CA SER A 451 -22.22 9.60 -11.56
C SER A 451 -21.51 8.93 -10.37
N ALA A 452 -21.48 9.58 -9.21
CA ALA A 452 -20.93 8.98 -7.99
C ALA A 452 -21.81 7.82 -7.50
N ARG A 453 -23.14 8.00 -7.54
CA ARG A 453 -24.13 6.96 -7.18
C ARG A 453 -23.96 5.70 -8.01
N GLU A 454 -23.87 5.81 -9.32
CA GLU A 454 -23.67 4.67 -10.22
C GLU A 454 -22.43 3.85 -9.83
N VAL A 455 -21.32 4.51 -9.52
CA VAL A 455 -20.10 3.86 -9.09
C VAL A 455 -20.28 3.20 -7.72
N PHE A 456 -20.90 3.86 -6.75
CA PHE A 456 -21.14 3.28 -5.43
C PHE A 456 -22.09 2.08 -5.48
N GLU A 457 -23.09 2.09 -6.36
CA GLU A 457 -23.98 0.95 -6.62
C GLU A 457 -23.20 -0.25 -7.19
N GLN A 458 -22.37 -0.01 -8.21
CA GLN A 458 -21.53 -1.04 -8.82
C GLN A 458 -20.54 -1.67 -7.83
N LEU A 459 -20.00 -0.87 -6.90
CA LEU A 459 -19.06 -1.33 -5.88
C LEU A 459 -19.75 -1.96 -4.66
N GLY A 460 -21.04 -1.72 -4.46
CA GLY A 460 -21.75 -2.10 -3.25
C GLY A 460 -21.35 -1.24 -2.04
N ALA A 461 -21.04 0.04 -2.23
CA ALA A 461 -20.64 1.00 -1.20
C ALA A 461 -21.86 1.53 -0.42
N VAL A 462 -22.46 0.69 0.40
CA VAL A 462 -23.75 0.94 1.08
C VAL A 462 -23.73 2.21 1.93
N CYS A 463 -22.62 2.49 2.62
CA CYS A 463 -22.50 3.67 3.47
C CYS A 463 -22.53 4.96 2.68
N GLU A 464 -21.83 5.01 1.54
CA GLU A 464 -21.80 6.19 0.68
C GLU A 464 -23.16 6.40 0.00
N LEU A 465 -23.85 5.34 -0.38
CA LEU A 465 -25.22 5.43 -0.90
C LEU A 465 -26.19 5.97 0.16
N ALA A 466 -26.09 5.52 1.41
CA ALA A 466 -26.89 6.04 2.50
C ALA A 466 -26.63 7.54 2.75
N ARG A 467 -25.34 7.98 2.70
CA ARG A 467 -24.96 9.39 2.80
C ARG A 467 -25.54 10.21 1.64
N LEU A 468 -25.46 9.72 0.40
CA LEU A 468 -26.06 10.41 -0.75
C LEU A 468 -27.58 10.55 -0.61
N ASN A 469 -28.26 9.55 -0.09
CA ASN A 469 -29.70 9.58 0.12
C ASN A 469 -30.14 10.51 1.26
N SER A 470 -29.23 10.81 2.20
CA SER A 470 -29.49 11.78 3.29
C SER A 470 -29.22 13.22 2.91
N LEU A 471 -28.62 13.47 1.73
CA LEU A 471 -28.46 14.84 1.24
C LEU A 471 -29.83 15.43 0.93
N PRO A 472 -30.07 16.71 1.31
CA PRO A 472 -31.36 17.34 1.03
C PRO A 472 -31.64 17.32 -0.48
N GLU A 473 -32.79 16.75 -0.84
CA GLU A 473 -33.33 16.87 -2.18
C GLU A 473 -33.59 18.35 -2.51
N LYS A 474 -33.57 18.63 -3.79
CA LYS A 474 -33.86 19.97 -4.31
C LYS A 474 -35.15 20.48 -3.67
N ASP A 475 -35.10 21.64 -2.98
CA ASP A 475 -36.30 22.29 -2.48
C ASP A 475 -37.14 22.68 -3.69
N PRO A 476 -38.32 22.10 -3.92
CA PRO A 476 -39.12 22.40 -5.11
C PRO A 476 -39.63 23.84 -5.13
N GLU A 477 -39.52 24.55 -3.99
CA GLU A 477 -40.10 25.92 -3.82
C GLU A 477 -39.08 27.06 -4.02
N ALA A 478 -37.78 26.76 -4.27
CA ALA A 478 -36.84 27.81 -4.72
C ALA A 478 -36.98 28.04 -6.24
N ASP A 479 -38.16 28.29 -6.69
CA ASP A 479 -38.51 28.52 -8.09
C ASP A 479 -38.12 29.93 -8.54
N THR A 480 -36.84 30.23 -8.55
CA THR A 480 -36.34 31.16 -9.55
C THR A 480 -36.24 30.39 -10.86
N VAL A 481 -37.00 30.79 -11.89
CA VAL A 481 -37.08 30.09 -13.20
C VAL A 481 -35.72 29.70 -13.77
N LEU A 482 -34.67 30.47 -13.46
CA LEU A 482 -33.27 30.19 -13.81
C LEU A 482 -32.38 30.19 -12.58
N THR A 483 -31.43 29.26 -12.54
CA THR A 483 -30.35 29.27 -11.53
C THR A 483 -29.42 30.50 -11.74
N ALA A 484 -28.69 30.89 -10.70
CA ALA A 484 -27.70 31.97 -10.80
C ALA A 484 -26.70 31.76 -11.97
N ARG A 485 -26.31 30.51 -12.22
CA ARG A 485 -25.41 30.15 -13.32
C ARG A 485 -26.07 30.24 -14.69
N GLU A 486 -27.32 29.80 -14.80
CA GLU A 486 -28.12 29.95 -16.04
C GLU A 486 -28.39 31.43 -16.34
N THR A 487 -28.65 32.23 -15.33
CA THR A 487 -28.79 33.70 -15.48
C THR A 487 -27.48 34.32 -15.98
N GLU A 488 -26.31 33.90 -15.45
CA GLU A 488 -25.01 34.38 -15.90
C GLU A 488 -24.71 33.98 -17.35
N VAL A 489 -25.05 32.74 -17.73
CA VAL A 489 -24.92 32.26 -19.12
C VAL A 489 -25.87 33.04 -20.02
N LEU A 490 -27.12 33.28 -19.60
CA LEU A 490 -28.11 34.02 -20.37
C LEU A 490 -27.68 35.48 -20.60
N ARG A 491 -27.10 36.13 -19.59
CA ARG A 491 -26.50 37.48 -19.72
C ARG A 491 -25.39 37.52 -20.77
N LEU A 492 -24.53 36.54 -20.78
CA LEU A 492 -23.44 36.44 -21.74
C LEU A 492 -23.93 36.12 -23.16
N VAL A 493 -25.03 35.38 -23.27
CA VAL A 493 -25.72 35.15 -24.54
C VAL A 493 -26.31 36.45 -25.07
N ALA A 494 -27.00 37.19 -24.21
CA ALA A 494 -27.61 38.48 -24.55
C ALA A 494 -26.54 39.52 -24.95
N SER A 495 -25.37 39.48 -24.34
CA SER A 495 -24.21 40.29 -24.76
C SER A 495 -23.55 39.85 -26.07
N GLY A 496 -24.08 38.85 -26.78
CA GLY A 496 -23.56 38.37 -28.06
C GLY A 496 -22.36 37.44 -27.98
N SER A 497 -22.00 36.94 -26.79
CA SER A 497 -20.84 36.04 -26.62
C SER A 497 -21.12 34.66 -27.24
N THR A 498 -20.19 34.09 -28.00
CA THR A 498 -20.29 32.70 -28.51
C THR A 498 -20.12 31.66 -27.40
N ASN A 499 -20.52 30.40 -27.60
CA ASN A 499 -20.34 29.34 -26.62
C ASN A 499 -18.86 29.21 -26.17
N ARG A 500 -17.94 29.36 -27.10
CA ARG A 500 -16.49 29.39 -26.84
C ARG A 500 -16.09 30.60 -25.97
N GLY A 501 -16.65 31.76 -26.26
CA GLY A 501 -16.43 33.00 -25.47
C GLY A 501 -16.98 32.86 -24.06
N ILE A 502 -18.17 32.29 -23.89
CA ILE A 502 -18.83 32.01 -22.62
C ILE A 502 -17.98 30.98 -21.84
N ALA A 503 -17.59 29.89 -22.50
CA ALA A 503 -16.76 28.85 -21.90
C ALA A 503 -15.45 29.42 -21.33
N SER A 504 -14.78 30.29 -22.09
CA SER A 504 -13.56 30.97 -21.67
C SER A 504 -13.79 31.90 -20.47
N LYS A 505 -14.83 32.73 -20.50
CA LYS A 505 -15.16 33.67 -19.42
C LYS A 505 -15.55 32.96 -18.13
N LEU A 506 -16.32 31.88 -18.24
CA LEU A 506 -16.85 31.12 -17.11
C LEU A 506 -15.94 29.97 -16.66
N LYS A 507 -14.81 29.75 -17.38
CA LYS A 507 -13.85 28.65 -17.14
C LYS A 507 -14.51 27.26 -17.10
N ILE A 508 -15.40 27.00 -18.03
CA ILE A 508 -16.09 25.71 -18.25
C ILE A 508 -15.90 25.22 -19.68
N SER A 509 -16.31 23.99 -19.99
CA SER A 509 -16.24 23.48 -21.37
C SER A 509 -17.34 24.07 -22.27
N GLU A 510 -17.11 24.17 -23.58
CA GLU A 510 -18.13 24.55 -24.54
C GLU A 510 -19.36 23.63 -24.50
N LYS A 511 -19.13 22.33 -24.20
CA LYS A 511 -20.19 21.35 -24.03
C LYS A 511 -21.06 21.66 -22.79
N THR A 512 -20.44 22.14 -21.71
CA THR A 512 -21.14 22.58 -20.51
C THR A 512 -22.00 23.83 -20.80
N VAL A 513 -21.47 24.80 -21.56
CA VAL A 513 -22.23 25.96 -22.00
C VAL A 513 -23.44 25.57 -22.87
N ALA A 514 -23.23 24.66 -23.84
CA ALA A 514 -24.31 24.17 -24.69
C ALA A 514 -25.44 23.53 -23.87
N ARG A 515 -25.08 22.83 -22.83
CA ARG A 515 -26.04 22.21 -21.90
C ARG A 515 -26.80 23.24 -21.07
N HIS A 516 -26.12 24.22 -20.48
CA HIS A 516 -26.83 25.34 -19.79
C HIS A 516 -27.82 26.02 -20.72
N LEU A 517 -27.43 26.24 -21.97
CA LEU A 517 -28.35 26.81 -22.96
C LEU A 517 -29.58 25.93 -23.23
N SER A 518 -29.36 24.62 -23.36
CA SER A 518 -30.46 23.66 -23.53
C SER A 518 -31.42 23.69 -22.32
N ASN A 519 -30.86 23.74 -21.10
CA ASN A 519 -31.67 23.85 -19.88
C ASN A 519 -32.45 25.19 -19.81
N ILE A 520 -31.80 26.31 -20.12
CA ILE A 520 -32.43 27.63 -20.19
C ILE A 520 -33.58 27.59 -21.19
N PHE A 521 -33.36 27.03 -22.38
CA PHE A 521 -34.41 26.96 -23.41
C PHE A 521 -35.61 26.13 -22.94
N ASN A 522 -35.33 24.98 -22.30
CA ASN A 522 -36.40 24.13 -21.74
C ASN A 522 -37.15 24.80 -20.59
N LYS A 523 -36.46 25.49 -19.68
CA LYS A 523 -37.07 26.14 -18.51
C LYS A 523 -37.91 27.38 -18.89
N LEU A 524 -37.51 28.07 -19.94
CA LEU A 524 -38.17 29.30 -20.40
C LEU A 524 -39.07 29.06 -21.63
N ASP A 525 -39.20 27.82 -22.08
CA ASP A 525 -39.93 27.42 -23.30
C ASP A 525 -39.47 28.22 -24.54
N LEU A 526 -38.14 28.33 -24.69
CA LEU A 526 -37.51 29.07 -25.79
C LEU A 526 -36.95 28.12 -26.84
N ASN A 527 -37.06 28.45 -28.12
CA ASN A 527 -36.63 27.58 -29.21
C ASN A 527 -35.36 28.08 -29.95
N SER A 528 -34.81 29.20 -29.54
CA SER A 528 -33.65 29.79 -30.23
C SER A 528 -32.81 30.69 -29.33
N ARG A 529 -31.54 30.86 -29.72
CA ARG A 529 -30.62 31.78 -29.05
C ARG A 529 -31.10 33.24 -29.12
N SER A 530 -31.74 33.64 -30.23
CA SER A 530 -32.33 34.96 -30.39
C SER A 530 -33.55 35.17 -29.47
N ALA A 531 -34.36 34.14 -29.25
CA ALA A 531 -35.44 34.18 -28.27
C ALA A 531 -34.92 34.35 -26.86
N ALA A 532 -33.82 33.64 -26.51
CA ALA A 532 -33.16 33.78 -25.21
C ALA A 532 -32.56 35.18 -25.01
N THR A 533 -32.02 35.78 -26.07
CA THR A 533 -31.52 37.16 -26.02
C THR A 533 -32.69 38.16 -25.81
N ALA A 534 -33.79 38.01 -26.54
CA ALA A 534 -34.98 38.83 -26.36
C ALA A 534 -35.53 38.74 -24.93
N TYR A 535 -35.69 37.52 -24.42
CA TYR A 535 -36.13 37.27 -23.04
C TYR A 535 -35.24 37.98 -22.00
N ALA A 536 -33.92 37.93 -22.16
CA ALA A 536 -33.00 38.59 -21.24
C ALA A 536 -33.15 40.11 -21.20
N TYR A 537 -33.46 40.74 -22.32
CA TYR A 537 -33.74 42.18 -22.40
C TYR A 537 -35.13 42.53 -21.87
N GLU A 538 -36.17 41.72 -22.14
CA GLU A 538 -37.54 41.93 -21.66
C GLU A 538 -37.67 41.84 -20.14
N HIS A 539 -36.77 41.06 -19.52
CA HIS A 539 -36.77 40.83 -18.07
C HIS A 539 -35.65 41.54 -17.32
N ASP A 540 -35.01 42.56 -17.91
CA ASP A 540 -33.96 43.39 -17.31
C ASP A 540 -32.78 42.54 -16.73
N LEU A 541 -32.45 41.45 -17.38
CA LEU A 541 -31.37 40.57 -16.96
C LEU A 541 -29.98 40.98 -17.50
N VAL A 542 -29.89 41.98 -18.35
CA VAL A 542 -28.66 42.46 -19.02
C VAL A 542 -28.23 43.81 -18.47
#